data_d7abfe1f80948b1e414f9864b1332a90
#
_entry.id   d7abfe1f80948b1e414f9864b1332a90
#
_cell.length_a   1.000
_cell.length_b   1.000
_cell.length_c   1.000
_cell.angle_alpha   90.00
_cell.angle_beta   90.00
_cell.angle_gamma   90.00
#
_symmetry.space_group_name_H-M   'P 1'
#
loop_
_entity.id
_entity.type
_entity.pdbx_description
1 polymer ?
#
loop_
_entity_poly.entity_id
_entity_poly.type
_entity_poly.pdbx_seq_one_letter_code
_entity_poly.pdbx_strand_id
1 'polypeptide(L)'
;MSNYSQPFLSSVRIMSSARNSWNGKSDNEKRKIARKYNHFFRDLGLSHRDWSNTFDMLTKPQRKVLFKRELIKVYDSLDNSIKSYIMKDIHLRKFSSKWFKMPSCDKRTLLNYLWHDGQE
;
A
#
# COMPACT_ATOMS: atom_id res chain seq x y z
N MET A 1 6.13 18.33 12.93
CA MET A 1 6.92 17.51 12.02
C MET A 1 6.11 16.30 11.61
N SER A 2 6.14 15.98 10.35
CA SER A 2 5.37 14.85 9.85
C SER A 2 6.16 13.55 9.97
N ASN A 3 5.52 12.52 10.55
CA ASN A 3 6.04 11.16 10.53
C ASN A 3 5.45 10.34 9.38
N TYR A 4 4.65 10.99 8.51
CA TYR A 4 3.85 10.31 7.51
C TYR A 4 4.50 10.27 6.14
N SER A 5 5.63 10.93 6.00
CA SER A 5 6.33 10.96 4.73
C SER A 5 7.83 11.10 4.97
N GLN A 6 8.55 10.66 3.98
CA GLN A 6 9.97 10.93 3.89
C GLN A 6 10.21 11.42 2.46
N PRO A 7 11.40 11.96 2.12
CA PRO A 7 11.58 12.68 0.85
C PRO A 7 11.17 11.91 -0.41
N PHE A 8 11.30 10.59 -0.39
CA PHE A 8 11.08 9.77 -1.59
C PHE A 8 9.81 8.94 -1.54
N LEU A 9 9.19 8.83 -0.35
CA LEU A 9 7.95 8.10 -0.17
C LEU A 9 6.99 8.97 0.63
N SER A 10 5.88 9.35 0.01
CA SER A 10 4.87 10.17 0.64
C SER A 10 3.60 9.35 0.86
N SER A 11 3.14 9.30 2.10
CA SER A 11 1.88 8.66 2.47
C SER A 11 0.72 9.23 1.65
N VAL A 12 0.66 10.55 1.55
CA VAL A 12 -0.41 11.24 0.82
C VAL A 12 -0.39 10.86 -0.66
N ARG A 13 0.79 10.83 -1.27
CA ARG A 13 0.91 10.48 -2.68
C ARG A 13 0.54 9.04 -2.95
N ILE A 14 0.98 8.13 -2.09
CA ILE A 14 0.66 6.71 -2.25
C ILE A 14 -0.83 6.49 -2.07
N MET A 15 -1.44 7.14 -1.09
CA MET A 15 -2.89 7.05 -0.88
C MET A 15 -3.66 7.59 -2.09
N SER A 16 -3.23 8.73 -2.62
CA SER A 16 -3.84 9.32 -3.79
C SER A 16 -3.72 8.42 -5.02
N SER A 17 -2.53 7.83 -5.22
CA SER A 17 -2.32 6.88 -6.31
C SER A 17 -3.18 5.64 -6.16
N ALA A 18 -3.30 5.12 -4.95
CA ALA A 18 -4.13 3.95 -4.69
C ALA A 18 -5.59 4.26 -4.99
N ARG A 19 -6.07 5.41 -4.56
CA ARG A 19 -7.45 5.85 -4.83
C ARG A 19 -7.71 5.98 -6.32
N ASN A 20 -6.83 6.69 -7.02
CA ASN A 20 -7.01 6.92 -8.44
C ASN A 20 -6.90 5.62 -9.24
N SER A 21 -5.96 4.77 -8.87
CA SER A 21 -5.78 3.48 -9.53
C SER A 21 -7.02 2.60 -9.38
N TRP A 22 -7.55 2.51 -8.16
CA TRP A 22 -8.74 1.70 -7.92
C TRP A 22 -9.96 2.27 -8.66
N ASN A 23 -10.19 3.58 -8.53
CA ASN A 23 -11.37 4.20 -9.12
C ASN A 23 -11.35 4.18 -10.65
N GLY A 24 -10.17 4.07 -11.24
CA GLY A 24 -10.04 3.99 -12.69
C GLY A 24 -10.17 2.58 -13.27
N LYS A 25 -10.29 1.56 -12.42
CA LYS A 25 -10.38 0.18 -12.88
C LYS A 25 -11.81 -0.22 -13.24
N SER A 26 -11.92 -1.13 -14.20
CA SER A 26 -13.19 -1.76 -14.51
C SER A 26 -13.62 -2.71 -13.40
N ASP A 27 -14.89 -3.08 -13.39
CA ASP A 27 -15.41 -4.04 -12.41
C ASP A 27 -14.66 -5.38 -12.49
N ASN A 28 -14.30 -5.81 -13.70
CA ASN A 28 -13.56 -7.06 -13.87
C ASN A 28 -12.18 -6.98 -13.25
N GLU A 29 -11.49 -5.87 -13.41
CA GLU A 29 -10.18 -5.68 -12.81
C GLU A 29 -10.26 -5.62 -11.29
N LYS A 30 -11.25 -4.92 -10.77
CA LYS A 30 -11.49 -4.85 -9.32
C LYS A 30 -11.78 -6.24 -8.76
N ARG A 31 -12.56 -7.05 -9.47
CA ARG A 31 -12.89 -8.40 -9.06
C ARG A 31 -11.66 -9.29 -9.02
N LYS A 32 -10.75 -9.14 -9.97
CA LYS A 32 -9.50 -9.90 -9.97
C LYS A 32 -8.65 -9.58 -8.75
N ILE A 33 -8.57 -8.31 -8.39
CA ILE A 33 -7.83 -7.88 -7.20
C ILE A 33 -8.50 -8.42 -5.94
N ALA A 34 -9.82 -8.31 -5.86
CA ALA A 34 -10.58 -8.80 -4.71
C ALA A 34 -10.38 -10.31 -4.51
N ARG A 35 -10.32 -11.08 -5.60
CA ARG A 35 -10.05 -12.52 -5.52
C ARG A 35 -8.66 -12.81 -4.97
N LYS A 36 -7.67 -12.03 -5.38
CA LYS A 36 -6.29 -12.21 -4.92
C LYS A 36 -6.18 -12.00 -3.41
N TYR A 37 -6.97 -11.09 -2.88
CA TYR A 37 -6.96 -10.76 -1.45
C TYR A 37 -8.28 -11.14 -0.80
N ASN A 38 -8.82 -12.31 -1.15
CA ASN A 38 -10.19 -12.67 -0.81
C ASN A 38 -10.46 -12.73 0.69
N HIS A 39 -9.45 -13.01 1.52
CA HIS A 39 -9.67 -13.03 2.97
C HIS A 39 -9.94 -11.62 3.52
N PHE A 40 -9.45 -10.58 2.87
CA PHE A 40 -9.78 -9.19 3.26
C PHE A 40 -11.11 -8.73 2.70
N PHE A 41 -11.59 -9.37 1.62
CA PHE A 41 -12.82 -8.94 0.96
C PHE A 41 -13.98 -9.88 1.24
N ARG A 42 -13.71 -11.11 1.65
CA ARG A 42 -14.75 -12.10 1.94
C ARG A 42 -14.85 -12.43 3.42
N ASP A 43 -13.73 -12.69 4.08
CA ASP A 43 -13.73 -13.16 5.46
C ASP A 43 -14.14 -12.08 6.46
N LEU A 44 -14.23 -10.84 6.01
CA LEU A 44 -14.74 -9.74 6.81
C LEU A 44 -16.25 -9.57 6.64
N GLY A 45 -16.92 -10.56 6.07
CA GLY A 45 -18.37 -10.52 5.88
C GLY A 45 -18.83 -9.62 4.75
N LEU A 46 -17.95 -9.30 3.82
CA LEU A 46 -18.26 -8.38 2.73
C LEU A 46 -18.89 -9.12 1.57
N SER A 47 -19.89 -8.49 0.95
CA SER A 47 -20.58 -9.06 -0.19
C SER A 47 -19.77 -8.89 -1.48
N HIS A 48 -20.22 -9.60 -2.53
CA HIS A 48 -19.60 -9.48 -3.85
C HIS A 48 -19.68 -8.06 -4.43
N ARG A 49 -20.53 -7.22 -3.89
CA ARG A 49 -20.72 -5.86 -4.39
C ARG A 49 -19.68 -4.89 -3.87
N ASP A 50 -18.95 -5.26 -2.84
CA ASP A 50 -18.04 -4.32 -2.17
C ASP A 50 -16.87 -3.91 -3.06
N TRP A 51 -16.40 -4.79 -3.92
CA TRP A 51 -15.28 -4.45 -4.79
C TRP A 51 -15.65 -3.50 -5.92
N SER A 52 -16.94 -3.31 -6.21
CA SER A 52 -17.35 -2.34 -7.22
C SER A 52 -17.44 -0.93 -6.66
N ASN A 53 -17.30 -0.77 -5.35
CA ASN A 53 -17.34 0.53 -4.71
C ASN A 53 -16.11 1.37 -5.06
N THR A 54 -16.27 2.68 -4.96
CA THR A 54 -15.12 3.57 -5.05
C THR A 54 -14.20 3.35 -3.86
N PHE A 55 -12.96 3.81 -3.99
CA PHE A 55 -11.95 3.61 -2.95
C PHE A 55 -12.42 4.06 -1.57
N ASP A 56 -13.03 5.24 -1.51
CA ASP A 56 -13.44 5.81 -0.22
C ASP A 56 -14.61 5.06 0.42
N MET A 57 -15.30 4.23 -0.35
CA MET A 57 -16.40 3.41 0.16
C MET A 57 -15.94 2.04 0.65
N LEU A 58 -14.69 1.70 0.41
CA LEU A 58 -14.12 0.44 0.87
C LEU A 58 -13.86 0.48 2.38
N THR A 59 -13.74 -0.69 2.97
CA THR A 59 -13.35 -0.77 4.39
C THR A 59 -11.88 -0.40 4.56
N LYS A 60 -11.52 -0.07 5.79
CA LYS A 60 -10.13 0.28 6.12
C LYS A 60 -9.15 -0.84 5.74
N PRO A 61 -9.40 -2.12 6.07
CA PRO A 61 -8.49 -3.19 5.64
C PRO A 61 -8.35 -3.30 4.12
N GLN A 62 -9.44 -3.08 3.39
CA GLN A 62 -9.39 -3.12 1.92
C GLN A 62 -8.55 -1.98 1.37
N ARG A 63 -8.73 -0.78 1.90
CA ARG A 63 -7.91 0.36 1.49
C ARG A 63 -6.44 0.12 1.81
N LYS A 64 -6.15 -0.50 2.94
CA LYS A 64 -4.77 -0.81 3.32
C LYS A 64 -4.11 -1.78 2.35
N VAL A 65 -4.85 -2.78 1.88
CA VAL A 65 -4.34 -3.71 0.86
C VAL A 65 -3.97 -2.96 -0.42
N LEU A 66 -4.83 -2.07 -0.86
CA LEU A 66 -4.59 -1.31 -2.09
C LEU A 66 -3.45 -0.31 -1.91
N PHE A 67 -3.35 0.31 -0.73
CA PHE A 67 -2.22 1.17 -0.39
C PHE A 67 -0.91 0.38 -0.47
N LYS A 68 -0.88 -0.81 0.11
CA LYS A 68 0.31 -1.66 0.08
C LYS A 68 0.70 -2.03 -1.35
N ARG A 69 -0.27 -2.36 -2.20
CA ARG A 69 0.02 -2.65 -3.61
C ARG A 69 0.72 -1.48 -4.29
N GLU A 70 0.24 -0.28 -4.03
CA GLU A 70 0.84 0.92 -4.61
C GLU A 70 2.22 1.19 -4.03
N LEU A 71 2.37 1.02 -2.73
CA LEU A 71 3.67 1.17 -2.07
C LEU A 71 4.72 0.23 -2.67
N ILE A 72 4.34 -1.01 -2.93
CA ILE A 72 5.26 -1.98 -3.53
C ILE A 72 5.74 -1.50 -4.90
N LYS A 73 4.83 -1.01 -5.72
CA LYS A 73 5.19 -0.48 -7.05
C LYS A 73 6.14 0.70 -6.93
N VAL A 74 5.84 1.63 -6.04
CA VAL A 74 6.67 2.82 -5.85
C VAL A 74 8.04 2.42 -5.34
N TYR A 75 8.09 1.56 -4.33
CA TYR A 75 9.37 1.12 -3.77
C TYR A 75 10.24 0.47 -4.83
N ASP A 76 9.67 -0.48 -5.57
CA ASP A 76 10.42 -1.23 -6.58
C ASP A 76 10.94 -0.35 -7.72
N SER A 77 10.30 0.79 -7.96
CA SER A 77 10.70 1.72 -9.00
C SER A 77 11.83 2.66 -8.59
N LEU A 78 12.16 2.72 -7.30
CA LEU A 78 13.18 3.63 -6.81
C LEU A 78 14.59 3.11 -7.11
N ASP A 79 15.56 4.02 -7.21
CA ASP A 79 16.95 3.65 -7.36
C ASP A 79 17.47 3.04 -6.07
N ASN A 80 18.50 2.19 -6.19
CA ASN A 80 19.09 1.53 -5.02
C ASN A 80 19.67 2.53 -4.01
N SER A 81 20.20 3.65 -4.49
CA SER A 81 20.71 4.69 -3.60
C SER A 81 19.58 5.28 -2.74
N ILE A 82 18.41 5.47 -3.34
CA ILE A 82 17.24 5.97 -2.62
C ILE A 82 16.73 4.92 -1.65
N LYS A 83 16.68 3.65 -2.06
CA LYS A 83 16.28 2.56 -1.16
C LYS A 83 17.21 2.45 0.03
N SER A 84 18.51 2.63 -0.19
CA SER A 84 19.50 2.63 0.88
C SER A 84 19.26 3.79 1.86
N TYR A 85 18.93 4.97 1.33
CA TYR A 85 18.59 6.12 2.16
C TYR A 85 17.37 5.82 3.03
N ILE A 86 16.33 5.25 2.42
CA ILE A 86 15.10 4.91 3.15
C ILE A 86 15.41 3.90 4.26
N MET A 87 16.23 2.89 3.96
CA MET A 87 16.62 1.91 4.95
C MET A 87 17.22 2.57 6.18
N LYS A 88 18.12 3.52 5.97
CA LYS A 88 18.78 4.22 7.08
C LYS A 88 17.83 5.16 7.80
N ASP A 89 16.99 5.87 7.03
CA ASP A 89 16.09 6.88 7.58
C ASP A 89 15.06 6.29 8.53
N ILE A 90 14.49 5.14 8.21
CA ILE A 90 13.45 4.51 9.04
C ILE A 90 13.96 3.26 9.75
N HIS A 91 15.26 3.05 9.74
CA HIS A 91 15.91 1.98 10.50
C HIS A 91 15.44 0.58 10.12
N LEU A 92 15.38 0.31 8.82
CA LEU A 92 15.14 -1.06 8.37
C LEU A 92 16.36 -1.91 8.68
N ARG A 93 16.14 -3.19 8.90
CA ARG A 93 17.20 -4.10 9.34
C ARG A 93 18.19 -4.45 8.24
N LYS A 94 17.74 -4.40 6.99
CA LYS A 94 18.52 -4.90 5.88
C LYS A 94 18.21 -4.12 4.61
N PHE A 95 19.21 -3.89 3.78
CA PHE A 95 18.99 -3.35 2.45
C PHE A 95 18.31 -4.40 1.57
N SER A 96 17.30 -4.00 0.83
CA SER A 96 16.58 -4.87 -0.11
C SER A 96 16.32 -4.11 -1.39
N SER A 97 16.76 -4.65 -2.51
CA SER A 97 16.59 -4.01 -3.82
C SER A 97 15.19 -4.19 -4.38
N LYS A 98 14.42 -5.15 -3.84
CA LYS A 98 13.04 -5.41 -4.23
C LYS A 98 12.21 -5.69 -3.00
N TRP A 99 10.96 -5.28 -3.04
CA TRP A 99 10.04 -5.50 -1.92
C TRP A 99 9.98 -6.97 -1.52
N PHE A 100 9.86 -7.87 -2.51
CA PHE A 100 9.66 -9.29 -2.18
C PHE A 100 10.86 -9.91 -1.46
N LYS A 101 12.05 -9.30 -1.59
CA LYS A 101 13.25 -9.77 -0.88
C LYS A 101 13.37 -9.19 0.53
N MET A 102 12.52 -8.24 0.86
CA MET A 102 12.58 -7.56 2.15
C MET A 102 12.12 -8.51 3.26
N PRO A 103 12.80 -8.51 4.42
CA PRO A 103 12.31 -9.28 5.57
C PRO A 103 10.93 -8.83 6.00
N SER A 104 10.14 -9.75 6.54
CA SER A 104 8.78 -9.44 6.96
C SER A 104 8.71 -8.29 7.96
N CYS A 105 9.67 -8.23 8.89
CA CYS A 105 9.71 -7.15 9.87
C CYS A 105 9.94 -5.79 9.22
N ASP A 106 10.78 -5.74 8.18
CA ASP A 106 11.04 -4.50 7.45
C ASP A 106 9.83 -4.08 6.61
N LYS A 107 9.18 -5.05 5.98
CA LYS A 107 7.92 -4.76 5.24
C LYS A 107 6.90 -4.13 6.17
N ARG A 108 6.74 -4.69 7.35
CA ARG A 108 5.79 -4.18 8.36
C ARG A 108 6.20 -2.79 8.81
N THR A 109 7.48 -2.58 9.09
CA THR A 109 7.99 -1.28 9.54
C THR A 109 7.71 -0.20 8.51
N LEU A 110 8.04 -0.48 7.25
CA LEU A 110 7.84 0.50 6.17
C LEU A 110 6.35 0.77 5.95
N LEU A 111 5.54 -0.27 5.90
CA LEU A 111 4.11 -0.09 5.70
C LEU A 111 3.48 0.70 6.85
N ASN A 112 3.81 0.36 8.09
CA ASN A 112 3.24 1.06 9.24
C ASN A 112 3.73 2.50 9.35
N TYR A 113 4.94 2.77 8.90
CA TYR A 113 5.45 4.13 8.85
C TYR A 113 4.60 5.02 7.94
N LEU A 114 4.14 4.47 6.83
CA LEU A 114 3.44 5.25 5.80
C LEU A 114 1.91 5.16 5.88
N TRP A 115 1.37 4.11 6.45
CA TRP A 115 -0.08 3.92 6.49
C TRP A 115 -0.72 4.73 7.62
N HIS A 116 -1.56 5.69 7.24
CA HIS A 116 -2.23 6.58 8.20
C HIS A 116 -3.68 6.84 7.78
N ASP A 117 -4.42 5.78 7.52
CA ASP A 117 -5.82 5.92 7.11
C ASP A 117 -6.63 6.60 8.20
N GLY A 118 -7.36 7.64 7.80
CA GLY A 118 -8.22 8.37 8.73
C GLY A 118 -7.52 9.42 9.55
N GLN A 119 -6.25 9.68 9.30
CA GLN A 119 -5.47 10.66 10.05
C GLN A 119 -4.99 11.83 9.21
N GLU A 120 -5.35 11.85 7.96
CA GLU A 120 -4.99 12.95 7.07
C GLU A 120 -5.75 14.21 7.39
#